data_8498c0b82f83ab7d2028d6958a4a531e
#
_entry.id   8498c0b82f83ab7d2028d6958a4a531e
#
_cell.length_a   1.000
_cell.length_b   1.000
_cell.length_c   1.000
_cell.angle_alpha   90.00
_cell.angle_beta   90.00
_cell.angle_gamma   90.00
#
_symmetry.space_group_name_H-M   'P 1'
#
loop_
_entity.id
_entity.type
_entity.pdbx_description
1 polymer ?
#
loop_
_entity_poly.entity_id
_entity_poly.type
_entity_poly.pdbx_seq_one_letter_code
_entity_poly.pdbx_strand_id
1 'polypeptide(L)'
;MKRLSLFPKIFIWTISILLALVAVAHLSIYLVFPHFYLNDRQTDLSHKADAMVQNLAEVDEADVETALEVYAKNEGITAFMQPQGSSYTKTLGRNLNYNQDSDQNSVIIEEREVVTRDKKRLLVQFVATTEVVRQATRVTLTLLPMSLGGSVALAVMVAYVYARSLSRPLSRMAAMTGRMKQLDRTAFFANI
;
A
#
# COMPACT_ATOMS: atom_id res chain seq x y z
N MET A 1 -15.80 44.70 3.15
CA MET A 1 -15.30 43.33 3.44
C MET A 1 -15.40 43.12 4.94
N LYS A 2 -16.27 42.21 5.44
CA LYS A 2 -16.34 41.85 6.87
C LYS A 2 -15.04 41.20 7.30
N ARG A 3 -14.32 41.83 8.23
CA ARG A 3 -13.08 41.22 8.82
C ARG A 3 -13.54 39.99 9.58
N LEU A 4 -13.22 38.81 9.05
CA LEU A 4 -13.41 37.55 9.75
C LEU A 4 -12.71 37.62 11.13
N SER A 5 -13.39 37.18 12.17
CA SER A 5 -12.78 37.06 13.51
C SER A 5 -11.56 36.13 13.48
N LEU A 6 -10.70 36.20 14.47
CA LEU A 6 -9.44 35.45 14.50
C LEU A 6 -9.68 33.94 14.47
N PHE A 7 -10.71 33.45 15.14
CA PHE A 7 -11.07 32.03 15.20
C PHE A 7 -11.28 31.39 13.82
N PRO A 8 -12.15 31.88 12.91
CA PRO A 8 -12.36 31.25 11.64
C PRO A 8 -11.12 31.29 10.74
N LYS A 9 -10.25 32.29 10.86
CA LYS A 9 -9.00 32.32 10.12
C LYS A 9 -8.09 31.16 10.53
N ILE A 10 -7.84 31.01 11.82
CA ILE A 10 -7.01 29.93 12.35
C ILE A 10 -7.63 28.58 12.01
N PHE A 11 -8.94 28.43 12.17
CA PHE A 11 -9.65 27.20 11.85
C PHE A 11 -9.51 26.80 10.37
N ILE A 12 -9.75 27.73 9.43
CA ILE A 12 -9.63 27.46 7.99
C ILE A 12 -8.20 27.06 7.62
N TRP A 13 -7.19 27.77 8.13
CA TRP A 13 -5.80 27.41 7.86
C TRP A 13 -5.43 26.03 8.40
N THR A 14 -5.78 25.75 9.65
CA THR A 14 -5.46 24.48 10.28
C THR A 14 -6.16 23.32 9.58
N ILE A 15 -7.46 23.45 9.28
CA ILE A 15 -8.19 22.39 8.59
C ILE A 15 -7.67 22.17 7.17
N SER A 16 -7.30 23.23 6.45
CA SER A 16 -6.73 23.11 5.11
C SER A 16 -5.43 22.31 5.11
N ILE A 17 -4.55 22.57 6.07
CA ILE A 17 -3.29 21.82 6.22
C ILE A 17 -3.56 20.35 6.57
N LEU A 18 -4.47 20.09 7.51
CA LEU A 18 -4.81 18.72 7.90
C LEU A 18 -5.47 17.95 6.76
N LEU A 19 -6.39 18.56 6.02
CA LEU A 19 -7.01 17.94 4.85
C LEU A 19 -6.01 17.66 3.74
N ALA A 20 -5.08 18.57 3.49
CA ALA A 20 -4.00 18.35 2.53
C ALA A 20 -3.13 17.14 2.94
N LEU A 21 -2.78 17.03 4.23
CA LEU A 21 -2.02 15.88 4.75
C LEU A 21 -2.80 14.57 4.59
N VAL A 22 -4.08 14.56 4.93
CA VAL A 22 -4.96 13.40 4.74
C VAL A 22 -5.05 13.02 3.27
N ALA A 23 -5.21 13.98 2.37
CA ALA A 23 -5.28 13.74 0.93
C ALA A 23 -3.97 13.13 0.39
N VAL A 24 -2.82 13.66 0.79
CA VAL A 24 -1.50 13.13 0.38
C VAL A 24 -1.33 11.70 0.89
N ALA A 25 -1.67 11.42 2.15
CA ALA A 25 -1.54 10.09 2.73
C ALA A 25 -2.41 9.05 1.97
N HIS A 26 -3.68 9.38 1.71
CA HIS A 26 -4.60 8.47 1.01
C HIS A 26 -4.21 8.30 -0.47
N LEU A 27 -3.76 9.36 -1.13
CA LEU A 27 -3.26 9.29 -2.50
C LEU A 27 -2.00 8.41 -2.58
N SER A 28 -1.10 8.51 -1.60
CA SER A 28 0.09 7.66 -1.52
C SER A 28 -0.29 6.19 -1.37
N ILE A 29 -1.24 5.86 -0.49
CA ILE A 29 -1.73 4.49 -0.35
C ILE A 29 -2.33 4.00 -1.68
N TYR A 30 -3.17 4.79 -2.31
CA TYR A 30 -3.82 4.42 -3.57
C TYR A 30 -2.82 4.14 -4.70
N LEU A 31 -1.77 4.96 -4.82
CA LEU A 31 -0.77 4.84 -5.89
C LEU A 31 0.31 3.80 -5.59
N VAL A 32 0.78 3.74 -4.34
CA VAL A 32 1.96 2.92 -3.99
C VAL A 32 1.57 1.48 -3.65
N PHE A 33 0.43 1.27 -2.97
CA PHE A 33 0.05 -0.04 -2.45
C PHE A 33 -0.02 -1.14 -3.52
N PRO A 34 -0.67 -0.96 -4.69
CA PRO A 34 -0.74 -2.00 -5.71
C PRO A 34 0.63 -2.40 -6.25
N HIS A 35 1.52 -1.42 -6.48
CA HIS A 35 2.86 -1.66 -7.01
C HIS A 35 3.75 -2.37 -5.97
N PHE A 36 3.70 -1.94 -4.73
CA PHE A 36 4.45 -2.55 -3.64
C PHE A 36 4.06 -4.02 -3.46
N TYR A 37 2.75 -4.30 -3.46
CA TYR A 37 2.25 -5.66 -3.25
C TYR A 37 2.59 -6.61 -4.39
N LEU A 38 2.56 -6.14 -5.64
CA LEU A 38 2.97 -6.93 -6.81
C LEU A 38 4.46 -7.26 -6.75
N ASN A 39 5.29 -6.26 -6.45
CA ASN A 39 6.74 -6.44 -6.33
C ASN A 39 7.11 -7.40 -5.20
N ASP A 40 6.44 -7.31 -4.05
CA ASP A 40 6.62 -8.20 -2.91
C ASP A 40 6.30 -9.66 -3.29
N ARG A 41 5.19 -9.88 -3.99
CA ARG A 41 4.80 -11.20 -4.48
C ARG A 41 5.74 -11.77 -5.53
N GLN A 42 6.26 -10.95 -6.41
CA GLN A 42 7.26 -11.38 -7.38
C GLN A 42 8.55 -11.81 -6.68
N THR A 43 9.00 -11.02 -5.71
CA THR A 43 10.18 -11.34 -4.90
C THR A 43 9.99 -12.63 -4.09
N ASP A 44 8.83 -12.82 -3.45
CA ASP A 44 8.48 -14.04 -2.72
C ASP A 44 8.51 -15.27 -3.64
N LEU A 45 7.89 -15.17 -4.82
CA LEU A 45 7.89 -16.27 -5.80
C LEU A 45 9.31 -16.58 -6.29
N SER A 46 10.12 -15.57 -6.56
CA SER A 46 11.52 -15.74 -6.98
C SER A 46 12.34 -16.47 -5.92
N HIS A 47 12.23 -16.06 -4.64
CA HIS A 47 12.91 -16.75 -3.53
C HIS A 47 12.45 -18.21 -3.37
N LYS A 48 11.17 -18.48 -3.51
CA LYS A 48 10.60 -19.83 -3.48
C LYS A 48 11.10 -20.67 -4.65
N ALA A 49 11.14 -20.10 -5.84
CA ALA A 49 11.68 -20.76 -7.01
C ALA A 49 13.17 -21.12 -6.82
N ASP A 50 13.98 -20.20 -6.32
CA ASP A 50 15.40 -20.41 -6.09
C ASP A 50 15.65 -21.48 -5.00
N ALA A 51 14.88 -21.48 -3.92
CA ALA A 51 14.96 -22.52 -2.89
C ALA A 51 14.57 -23.90 -3.43
N MET A 52 13.54 -23.96 -4.28
CA MET A 52 13.15 -25.23 -4.90
C MET A 52 14.18 -25.75 -5.89
N VAL A 53 14.80 -24.85 -6.69
CA VAL A 53 15.90 -25.24 -7.60
C VAL A 53 17.06 -25.90 -6.84
N GLN A 54 17.44 -25.33 -5.69
CA GLN A 54 18.48 -25.91 -4.85
C GLN A 54 18.10 -27.33 -4.33
N ASN A 55 16.85 -27.50 -3.91
CA ASN A 55 16.37 -28.81 -3.44
C ASN A 55 16.33 -29.83 -4.60
N LEU A 56 15.87 -29.41 -5.79
CA LEU A 56 15.78 -30.29 -6.96
C LEU A 56 17.16 -30.70 -7.51
N ALA A 57 18.20 -29.90 -7.29
CA ALA A 57 19.54 -30.24 -7.71
C ALA A 57 20.12 -31.51 -6.98
N GLU A 58 19.54 -31.84 -5.85
CA GLU A 58 19.93 -33.04 -5.04
C GLU A 58 19.05 -34.26 -5.34
N VAL A 59 18.03 -34.12 -6.20
CA VAL A 59 17.03 -35.17 -6.50
C VAL A 59 17.33 -35.78 -7.87
N ASP A 60 17.08 -37.07 -7.98
CA ASP A 60 17.19 -37.79 -9.24
C ASP A 60 15.99 -37.48 -10.15
N GLU A 61 16.16 -37.51 -11.47
CA GLU A 61 15.10 -37.12 -12.44
C GLU A 61 13.78 -37.83 -12.18
N ALA A 62 13.79 -39.09 -11.78
CA ALA A 62 12.57 -39.87 -11.52
C ALA A 62 11.72 -39.32 -10.38
N ASP A 63 12.34 -38.65 -9.39
CA ASP A 63 11.67 -38.14 -8.19
C ASP A 63 11.38 -36.65 -8.28
N VAL A 64 11.94 -35.92 -9.27
CA VAL A 64 11.73 -34.46 -9.47
C VAL A 64 10.24 -34.13 -9.58
N GLU A 65 9.50 -34.91 -10.31
CA GLU A 65 8.06 -34.68 -10.50
C GLU A 65 7.30 -34.71 -9.18
N THR A 66 7.54 -35.75 -8.37
CA THR A 66 6.90 -35.90 -7.07
C THR A 66 7.31 -34.79 -6.10
N ALA A 67 8.60 -34.46 -6.06
CA ALA A 67 9.11 -33.39 -5.22
C ALA A 67 8.52 -32.02 -5.61
N LEU A 68 8.44 -31.75 -6.91
CA LEU A 68 7.88 -30.51 -7.43
C LEU A 68 6.38 -30.40 -7.22
N GLU A 69 5.62 -31.51 -7.35
CA GLU A 69 4.20 -31.54 -7.09
C GLU A 69 3.87 -31.27 -5.62
N VAL A 70 4.60 -31.92 -4.71
CA VAL A 70 4.43 -31.72 -3.26
C VAL A 70 4.74 -30.28 -2.88
N TYR A 71 5.85 -29.75 -3.41
CA TYR A 71 6.24 -28.35 -3.15
C TYR A 71 5.20 -27.37 -3.68
N ALA A 72 4.82 -27.50 -4.95
CA ALA A 72 3.84 -26.61 -5.57
C ALA A 72 2.49 -26.63 -4.84
N LYS A 73 2.09 -27.79 -4.33
CA LYS A 73 0.86 -27.96 -3.55
C LYS A 73 0.95 -27.29 -2.18
N ASN A 74 2.06 -27.41 -1.49
CA ASN A 74 2.30 -26.81 -0.19
C ASN A 74 2.37 -25.29 -0.27
N GLU A 75 3.04 -24.75 -1.28
CA GLU A 75 3.19 -23.30 -1.49
C GLU A 75 2.00 -22.66 -2.21
N GLY A 76 1.03 -23.47 -2.67
CA GLY A 76 -0.16 -22.99 -3.36
C GLY A 76 0.11 -22.37 -4.73
N ILE A 77 1.19 -22.77 -5.38
CA ILE A 77 1.61 -22.35 -6.72
C ILE A 77 1.34 -23.46 -7.75
N THR A 78 1.48 -23.13 -9.02
CA THR A 78 1.50 -24.11 -10.11
C THR A 78 2.90 -24.16 -10.70
N ALA A 79 3.41 -25.33 -10.94
CA ALA A 79 4.68 -25.52 -11.61
C ALA A 79 4.46 -26.22 -12.96
N PHE A 80 5.13 -25.73 -13.99
CA PHE A 80 5.20 -26.37 -15.29
C PHE A 80 6.62 -26.88 -15.50
N MET A 81 6.76 -28.17 -15.77
CA MET A 81 8.04 -28.81 -15.99
C MET A 81 8.15 -29.20 -17.46
N GLN A 82 9.23 -28.78 -18.09
CA GLN A 82 9.56 -29.14 -19.47
C GLN A 82 10.97 -29.75 -19.52
N PRO A 83 11.11 -31.04 -19.85
CA PRO A 83 12.41 -31.63 -20.10
C PRO A 83 13.09 -31.00 -21.32
N GLN A 84 14.42 -30.82 -21.27
CA GLN A 84 15.17 -30.22 -22.36
C GLN A 84 15.00 -31.05 -23.66
N GLY A 85 14.59 -30.37 -24.74
CA GLY A 85 14.35 -31.02 -26.02
C GLY A 85 13.00 -31.66 -26.19
N SER A 86 12.09 -31.55 -25.21
CA SER A 86 10.70 -32.04 -25.29
C SER A 86 9.75 -30.86 -25.56
N SER A 87 8.77 -31.08 -26.44
CA SER A 87 7.64 -30.15 -26.61
C SER A 87 6.54 -30.40 -25.58
N TYR A 88 6.72 -31.35 -24.69
CA TYR A 88 5.74 -31.70 -23.68
C TYR A 88 5.97 -30.93 -22.38
N THR A 89 4.96 -30.22 -21.94
CA THR A 89 4.95 -29.50 -20.66
C THR A 89 4.00 -30.20 -19.71
N LYS A 90 4.49 -30.56 -18.53
CA LYS A 90 3.69 -31.18 -17.49
C LYS A 90 3.28 -30.14 -16.44
N THR A 91 2.00 -30.09 -16.11
CA THR A 91 1.45 -29.18 -15.09
C THR A 91 1.40 -29.91 -13.75
N LEU A 92 1.97 -29.32 -12.72
CA LEU A 92 2.10 -29.88 -11.38
C LEU A 92 1.57 -28.88 -10.33
N GLY A 93 0.99 -29.40 -9.25
CA GLY A 93 0.48 -28.59 -8.15
C GLY A 93 -0.99 -28.19 -8.33
N ARG A 94 -1.31 -26.95 -7.94
CA ARG A 94 -2.69 -26.44 -8.01
C ARG A 94 -3.09 -26.23 -9.46
N ASN A 95 -4.17 -26.91 -9.87
CA ASN A 95 -4.70 -26.77 -11.22
C ASN A 95 -5.29 -25.35 -11.38
N LEU A 96 -4.47 -24.43 -11.86
CA LEU A 96 -4.95 -23.15 -12.32
C LEU A 96 -5.61 -23.43 -13.68
N ASN A 97 -6.89 -23.12 -13.83
CA ASN A 97 -7.53 -23.01 -15.14
C ASN A 97 -6.89 -21.80 -15.87
N TYR A 98 -5.59 -21.95 -16.16
CA TYR A 98 -4.82 -20.98 -16.91
C TYR A 98 -5.16 -21.17 -18.39
N ASN A 99 -6.11 -20.41 -18.88
CA ASN A 99 -6.28 -20.21 -20.30
C ASN A 99 -5.15 -19.25 -20.76
N GLN A 100 -4.24 -19.77 -21.53
CA GLN A 100 -3.07 -19.04 -22.05
C GLN A 100 -3.46 -17.76 -22.83
N ASP A 101 -4.72 -17.65 -23.25
CA ASP A 101 -5.31 -16.51 -23.95
C ASP A 101 -5.97 -15.44 -23.04
N SER A 102 -6.21 -15.75 -21.80
CA SER A 102 -6.91 -14.83 -20.89
C SER A 102 -5.98 -14.25 -19.85
N ASP A 103 -5.59 -12.97 -20.05
CA ASP A 103 -4.95 -12.11 -19.09
C ASP A 103 -3.52 -12.50 -18.63
N GLN A 104 -2.53 -12.21 -19.47
CA GLN A 104 -1.11 -12.22 -19.05
C GLN A 104 -0.85 -11.38 -17.78
N ASN A 105 -1.78 -10.48 -17.41
CA ASN A 105 -1.71 -9.66 -16.21
C ASN A 105 -2.25 -10.35 -14.93
N SER A 106 -2.75 -11.59 -15.04
CA SER A 106 -3.35 -12.28 -13.90
C SER A 106 -2.45 -13.29 -13.21
N VAL A 107 -1.22 -13.47 -13.71
CA VAL A 107 -0.24 -14.41 -13.18
C VAL A 107 1.16 -13.80 -13.13
N ILE A 108 1.93 -14.22 -12.14
CA ILE A 108 3.37 -13.97 -12.04
C ILE A 108 4.06 -15.26 -12.45
N ILE A 109 5.02 -15.17 -13.37
CA ILE A 109 5.75 -16.33 -13.89
C ILE A 109 7.23 -16.12 -13.59
N GLU A 110 7.85 -17.11 -12.93
CA GLU A 110 9.28 -17.20 -12.73
C GLU A 110 9.80 -18.47 -13.39
N GLU A 111 10.78 -18.31 -14.24
CA GLU A 111 11.39 -19.41 -15.00
C GLU A 111 12.78 -19.71 -14.48
N ARG A 112 13.06 -20.98 -14.22
CA ARG A 112 14.36 -21.45 -13.73
C ARG A 112 14.81 -22.70 -14.47
N GLU A 113 16.08 -22.75 -14.77
CA GLU A 113 16.72 -23.97 -15.26
C GLU A 113 17.22 -24.78 -14.03
N VAL A 114 16.81 -26.03 -13.97
CA VAL A 114 17.20 -26.97 -12.93
C VAL A 114 18.13 -28.01 -13.54
N VAL A 115 19.25 -28.23 -12.88
CA VAL A 115 20.15 -29.33 -13.22
C VAL A 115 20.02 -30.37 -12.11
N THR A 116 19.46 -31.54 -12.44
CA THR A 116 19.26 -32.64 -11.49
C THR A 116 20.60 -33.32 -11.13
N ARG A 117 20.59 -34.17 -10.12
CA ARG A 117 21.73 -34.99 -9.71
C ARG A 117 22.30 -35.80 -10.87
N ASP A 118 21.45 -36.31 -11.77
CA ASP A 118 21.81 -37.08 -12.96
C ASP A 118 22.32 -36.19 -14.13
N LYS A 119 22.61 -34.90 -13.86
CA LYS A 119 23.08 -33.90 -14.84
C LYS A 119 22.09 -33.65 -16.00
N LYS A 120 20.81 -33.95 -15.81
CA LYS A 120 19.77 -33.58 -16.76
C LYS A 120 19.29 -32.15 -16.50
N ARG A 121 19.02 -31.44 -17.60
CA ARG A 121 18.50 -30.06 -17.53
C ARG A 121 17.00 -30.08 -17.75
N LEU A 122 16.30 -29.41 -16.86
CA LEU A 122 14.86 -29.24 -16.89
C LEU A 122 14.56 -27.75 -16.82
N LEU A 123 13.60 -27.30 -17.60
CA LEU A 123 13.05 -25.96 -17.46
C LEU A 123 11.81 -26.04 -16.58
N VAL A 124 11.81 -25.29 -15.50
CA VAL A 124 10.68 -25.22 -14.56
C VAL A 124 10.16 -23.81 -14.52
N GLN A 125 8.89 -23.64 -14.85
CA GLN A 125 8.17 -22.39 -14.71
C GLN A 125 7.29 -22.44 -13.48
N PHE A 126 7.50 -21.54 -12.54
CA PHE A 126 6.68 -21.35 -11.35
C PHE A 126 5.66 -20.25 -11.63
N VAL A 127 4.40 -20.57 -11.46
CA VAL A 127 3.29 -19.67 -11.75
C VAL A 127 2.47 -19.44 -10.49
N ALA A 128 2.38 -18.19 -10.09
CA ALA A 128 1.52 -17.76 -8.99
C ALA A 128 0.39 -16.86 -9.53
N THR A 129 -0.82 -17.07 -9.03
CA THR A 129 -1.95 -16.22 -9.40
C THR A 129 -1.88 -14.87 -8.67
N THR A 130 -2.18 -13.80 -9.40
CA THR A 130 -2.37 -12.47 -8.82
C THR A 130 -3.77 -12.26 -8.24
N GLU A 131 -4.64 -13.27 -8.27
CA GLU A 131 -6.01 -13.14 -7.76
C GLU A 131 -6.05 -12.76 -6.27
N VAL A 132 -5.13 -13.30 -5.46
CA VAL A 132 -4.97 -12.91 -4.04
C VAL A 132 -4.59 -11.44 -3.93
N VAL A 133 -3.71 -10.95 -4.83
CA VAL A 133 -3.31 -9.54 -4.91
C VAL A 133 -4.51 -8.66 -5.27
N ARG A 134 -5.25 -9.05 -6.30
CA ARG A 134 -6.46 -8.34 -6.74
C ARG A 134 -7.52 -8.29 -5.64
N GLN A 135 -7.70 -9.39 -4.92
CA GLN A 135 -8.65 -9.46 -3.81
C GLN A 135 -8.21 -8.57 -2.64
N ALA A 136 -6.93 -8.61 -2.25
CA ALA A 136 -6.38 -7.74 -1.21
C ALA A 136 -6.49 -6.26 -1.61
N THR A 137 -6.14 -5.92 -2.86
CA THR A 137 -6.27 -4.56 -3.39
C THR A 137 -7.73 -4.11 -3.39
N ARG A 138 -8.67 -4.97 -3.81
CA ARG A 138 -10.11 -4.65 -3.78
C ARG A 138 -10.60 -4.37 -2.38
N VAL A 139 -10.22 -5.19 -1.39
CA VAL A 139 -10.59 -4.97 0.02
C VAL A 139 -10.01 -3.64 0.52
N THR A 140 -8.75 -3.37 0.25
CA THR A 140 -8.10 -2.10 0.64
C THR A 140 -8.78 -0.91 0.00
N LEU A 141 -9.09 -0.95 -1.30
CA LEU A 141 -9.78 0.13 -2.00
C LEU A 141 -11.21 0.32 -1.51
N THR A 142 -11.88 -0.75 -1.05
CA THR A 142 -13.23 -0.65 -0.46
C THR A 142 -13.20 -0.01 0.93
N LEU A 143 -12.15 -0.25 1.73
CA LEU A 143 -11.98 0.35 3.04
C LEU A 143 -11.45 1.78 3.01
N LEU A 144 -10.81 2.18 1.91
CA LEU A 144 -10.18 3.49 1.75
C LEU A 144 -11.16 4.67 1.92
N PRO A 145 -12.38 4.68 1.34
CA PRO A 145 -13.33 5.76 1.58
C PRO A 145 -13.83 5.82 3.03
N MET A 146 -13.94 4.67 3.70
CA MET A 146 -14.33 4.64 5.12
C MET A 146 -13.24 5.23 6.02
N SER A 147 -11.97 4.88 5.77
CA SER A 147 -10.82 5.46 6.48
C SER A 147 -10.65 6.95 6.19
N LEU A 148 -10.90 7.38 4.94
CA LEU A 148 -10.89 8.78 4.55
C LEU A 148 -11.95 9.58 5.34
N GLY A 149 -13.19 9.08 5.41
CA GLY A 149 -14.26 9.69 6.20
C GLY A 149 -13.89 9.86 7.67
N GLY A 150 -13.34 8.83 8.29
CA GLY A 150 -12.85 8.87 9.67
C GLY A 150 -11.71 9.88 9.86
N SER A 151 -10.75 9.91 8.94
CA SER A 151 -9.62 10.85 8.99
C SER A 151 -10.07 12.29 8.83
N VAL A 152 -11.02 12.57 7.94
CA VAL A 152 -11.59 13.92 7.76
C VAL A 152 -12.35 14.35 9.01
N ALA A 153 -13.17 13.49 9.61
CA ALA A 153 -13.89 13.80 10.85
C ALA A 153 -12.92 14.13 12.01
N LEU A 154 -11.84 13.34 12.13
CA LEU A 154 -10.80 13.58 13.12
C LEU A 154 -10.09 14.92 12.86
N ALA A 155 -9.74 15.23 11.61
CA ALA A 155 -9.09 16.47 11.22
C ALA A 155 -9.96 17.70 11.59
N VAL A 156 -11.28 17.64 11.32
CA VAL A 156 -12.22 18.69 11.72
C VAL A 156 -12.24 18.89 13.23
N MET A 157 -12.33 17.80 13.99
CA MET A 157 -12.34 17.85 15.45
C MET A 157 -11.05 18.47 16.01
N VAL A 158 -9.90 18.02 15.53
CA VAL A 158 -8.59 18.56 15.96
C VAL A 158 -8.45 20.03 15.60
N ALA A 159 -8.81 20.42 14.35
CA ALA A 159 -8.77 21.81 13.92
C ALA A 159 -9.66 22.72 14.77
N TYR A 160 -10.86 22.23 15.15
CA TYR A 160 -11.79 22.98 16.00
C TYR A 160 -11.20 23.19 17.40
N VAL A 161 -10.72 22.14 18.03
CA VAL A 161 -10.12 22.22 19.38
C VAL A 161 -8.90 23.15 19.37
N TYR A 162 -8.02 23.00 18.37
CA TYR A 162 -6.82 23.81 18.24
C TYR A 162 -7.15 25.29 18.01
N ALA A 163 -8.04 25.58 17.05
CA ALA A 163 -8.46 26.95 16.77
C ALA A 163 -9.10 27.62 17.98
N ARG A 164 -9.93 26.88 18.76
CA ARG A 164 -10.56 27.38 19.97
C ARG A 164 -9.54 27.63 21.09
N SER A 165 -8.56 26.75 21.24
CA SER A 165 -7.51 26.87 22.25
C SER A 165 -6.60 28.08 21.99
N LEU A 166 -6.24 28.33 20.74
CA LEU A 166 -5.38 29.47 20.37
C LEU A 166 -6.14 30.81 20.33
N SER A 167 -7.35 30.82 19.78
CA SER A 167 -8.06 32.09 19.57
C SER A 167 -8.54 32.74 20.87
N ARG A 168 -8.84 31.95 21.90
CA ARG A 168 -9.30 32.48 23.20
C ARG A 168 -8.28 33.36 23.90
N PRO A 169 -7.01 32.91 24.15
CA PRO A 169 -6.02 33.74 24.81
C PRO A 169 -5.64 34.95 23.96
N LEU A 170 -5.47 34.76 22.63
CA LEU A 170 -5.13 35.87 21.71
C LEU A 170 -6.21 36.96 21.68
N SER A 171 -7.48 36.57 21.67
CA SER A 171 -8.60 37.50 21.72
C SER A 171 -8.64 38.30 23.04
N ARG A 172 -8.33 37.66 24.17
CA ARG A 172 -8.23 38.35 25.46
C ARG A 172 -7.08 39.34 25.49
N MET A 173 -5.89 38.99 24.98
CA MET A 173 -4.74 39.87 24.88
C MET A 173 -5.04 41.09 23.98
N ALA A 174 -5.65 40.86 22.83
CA ALA A 174 -6.05 41.94 21.91
C ALA A 174 -7.07 42.90 22.55
N ALA A 175 -8.01 42.38 23.33
CA ALA A 175 -8.98 43.20 24.08
C ALA A 175 -8.33 44.06 25.15
N MET A 176 -7.34 43.50 25.89
CA MET A 176 -6.59 44.26 26.90
C MET A 176 -5.77 45.39 26.28
N THR A 177 -5.06 45.10 25.16
CA THR A 177 -4.28 46.12 24.43
C THR A 177 -5.16 47.24 23.89
N GLY A 178 -6.39 46.88 23.39
CA GLY A 178 -7.37 47.86 22.95
C GLY A 178 -7.85 48.80 24.07
N ARG A 179 -8.06 48.27 25.27
CA ARG A 179 -8.44 49.06 26.46
C ARG A 179 -7.29 50.00 26.93
N MET A 180 -6.04 49.52 26.96
CA MET A 180 -4.91 50.34 27.26
C MET A 180 -4.77 51.53 26.31
N LYS A 181 -4.96 51.29 25.02
CA LYS A 181 -4.89 52.39 24.01
C LYS A 181 -6.03 53.41 24.16
N GLN A 182 -7.17 53.03 24.67
CA GLN A 182 -8.27 53.98 24.98
C GLN A 182 -7.99 54.79 26.26
N LEU A 183 -7.41 54.17 27.30
CA LEU A 183 -7.05 54.86 28.54
C LEU A 183 -5.92 55.90 28.28
N ASP A 184 -4.93 55.57 27.48
CA ASP A 184 -3.84 56.50 27.10
C ASP A 184 -4.37 57.72 26.34
N ARG A 185 -5.35 57.53 25.45
CA ARG A 185 -6.00 58.63 24.74
C ARG A 185 -6.81 59.53 25.65
N THR A 186 -7.58 58.96 26.62
CA THR A 186 -8.37 59.80 27.56
C THR A 186 -7.47 60.53 28.54
N ALA A 187 -6.36 59.96 28.96
CA ALA A 187 -5.38 60.63 29.82
C ALA A 187 -4.70 61.80 29.10
N PHE A 188 -4.42 61.69 27.79
CA PHE A 188 -3.84 62.78 26.99
C PHE A 188 -4.78 63.96 26.81
N PHE A 189 -6.11 63.71 26.62
CA PHE A 189 -7.09 64.79 26.48
C PHE A 189 -7.54 65.39 27.83
N ALA A 190 -7.27 64.78 28.97
CA ALA A 190 -7.59 65.31 30.28
C ALA A 190 -6.50 66.25 30.80
N ASN A 191 -5.35 66.37 30.15
CA ASN A 191 -4.21 67.17 30.53
C ASN A 191 -3.99 68.41 29.61
N ILE A 192 -4.97 68.72 28.74
CA ILE A 192 -5.03 69.95 27.94
C ILE A 192 -6.21 70.80 28.47
#